data_59d8b3d94a9a897de068d0ad08971974
#
_entry.id   59d8b3d94a9a897de068d0ad08971974
#
_cell.length_a   1.000
_cell.length_b   1.000
_cell.length_c   1.000
_cell.angle_alpha   90.00
_cell.angle_beta   90.00
_cell.angle_gamma   90.00
#
_symmetry.space_group_name_H-M   'P 1'
#
loop_
_entity.id
_entity.type
_entity.pdbx_description
1 polymer ?
#
loop_
_entity_poly.entity_id
_entity_poly.type
_entity_poly.pdbx_seq_one_letter_code
_entity_poly.pdbx_strand_id
1 'polypeptide(L)'
;MIRKEEAIGGIILSASHNPGGIDGDFGVKLNTANGGPAPETITDQIFQCSQSLKSYKISNIKIPDLDKFGLFSLGETSLEIIDGLKDYSNLMENIFDLDQISDFLKNDFSLIFDAMNAVTGPYAKNIFVEKMGLANDLSLIHI
;
A
#
# COMPACT_ATOMS: atom_id res chain seq x y z
N MET A 1 1.99 2.45 -8.83
CA MET A 1 3.29 1.76 -8.61
C MET A 1 3.63 0.85 -9.79
N ILE A 2 3.04 -0.35 -9.99
CA ILE A 2 3.42 -1.31 -11.04
C ILE A 2 3.64 -0.65 -12.41
N ARG A 3 2.66 0.12 -12.90
CA ARG A 3 2.77 0.81 -14.20
C ARG A 3 3.79 1.95 -14.21
N LYS A 4 3.95 2.66 -13.10
CA LYS A 4 4.92 3.76 -12.97
C LYS A 4 6.35 3.24 -13.03
N GLU A 5 6.62 2.15 -12.34
CA GLU A 5 7.95 1.54 -12.23
C GLU A 5 8.22 0.51 -13.34
N GLU A 6 7.30 0.38 -14.31
CA GLU A 6 7.38 -0.61 -15.41
C GLU A 6 7.64 -2.03 -14.90
N ALA A 7 7.14 -2.35 -13.71
CA ALA A 7 7.35 -3.65 -13.07
C ALA A 7 6.57 -4.75 -13.80
N ILE A 8 7.13 -5.96 -13.84
CA ILE A 8 6.47 -7.14 -14.43
C ILE A 8 5.22 -7.57 -13.69
N GLY A 9 5.05 -7.12 -12.45
CA GLY A 9 3.90 -7.41 -11.61
C GLY A 9 4.10 -6.93 -10.17
N GLY A 10 3.14 -7.24 -9.30
CA GLY A 10 3.19 -6.89 -7.89
C GLY A 10 2.56 -7.96 -7.02
N ILE A 11 3.09 -8.13 -5.83
CA ILE A 11 2.55 -9.02 -4.79
C ILE A 11 2.03 -8.15 -3.66
N ILE A 12 0.78 -8.40 -3.24
CA ILE A 12 0.13 -7.72 -2.12
C ILE A 12 -0.13 -8.74 -1.03
N LEU A 13 0.46 -8.52 0.15
CA LEU A 13 0.22 -9.33 1.34
C LEU A 13 -0.89 -8.66 2.16
N SER A 14 -2.02 -9.34 2.35
CA SER A 14 -3.18 -8.76 3.01
C SER A 14 -4.16 -9.81 3.50
N ALA A 15 -4.65 -9.65 4.73
CA ALA A 15 -5.80 -10.39 5.23
C ALA A 15 -7.14 -9.83 4.68
N SER A 16 -7.12 -8.81 3.83
CA SER A 16 -8.28 -8.08 3.32
C SER A 16 -9.05 -7.40 4.48
N HIS A 17 -10.34 -7.72 4.65
CA HIS A 17 -11.22 -7.25 5.72
C HIS A 17 -11.39 -8.27 6.86
N ASN A 18 -10.70 -9.40 6.77
CA ASN A 18 -10.77 -10.43 7.79
C ASN A 18 -9.72 -10.19 8.90
N PRO A 19 -9.91 -10.73 10.10
CA PRO A 19 -8.88 -10.70 11.13
C PRO A 19 -7.60 -11.35 10.61
N GLY A 20 -6.50 -10.59 10.65
CA GLY A 20 -5.17 -11.10 10.29
C GLY A 20 -4.43 -11.68 11.48
N GLY A 21 -3.33 -12.36 11.24
CA GLY A 21 -2.45 -12.89 12.27
C GLY A 21 -2.21 -14.39 12.16
N ILE A 22 -1.55 -14.96 13.17
CA ILE A 22 -1.12 -16.38 13.15
C ILE A 22 -2.31 -17.35 13.14
N ASP A 23 -3.41 -16.95 13.79
CA ASP A 23 -4.65 -17.72 13.85
C ASP A 23 -5.76 -17.16 12.95
N GLY A 24 -5.42 -16.19 12.11
CA GLY A 24 -6.33 -15.50 11.20
C GLY A 24 -5.98 -15.72 9.74
N ASP A 25 -6.44 -14.81 8.88
CA ASP A 25 -6.21 -14.88 7.46
C ASP A 25 -4.85 -14.26 7.05
N PHE A 26 -4.26 -14.86 6.03
CA PHE A 26 -3.09 -14.34 5.34
C PHE A 26 -3.23 -14.55 3.84
N GLY A 27 -3.47 -13.46 3.11
CA GLY A 27 -3.66 -13.49 1.67
C GLY A 27 -2.41 -13.04 0.91
N VAL A 28 -2.14 -13.70 -0.19
CA VAL A 28 -1.12 -13.31 -1.18
C VAL A 28 -1.84 -13.05 -2.50
N LYS A 29 -1.89 -11.79 -2.92
CA LYS A 29 -2.55 -11.38 -4.17
C LYS A 29 -1.50 -11.01 -5.20
N LEU A 30 -1.68 -11.47 -6.43
CA LEU A 30 -0.82 -11.13 -7.56
C LEU A 30 -1.52 -10.11 -8.46
N ASN A 31 -0.82 -9.02 -8.78
CA ASN A 31 -1.20 -8.07 -9.81
C ASN A 31 -0.23 -8.17 -10.98
N THR A 32 -0.75 -8.10 -12.21
CA THR A 32 0.04 -8.16 -13.43
C THR A 32 0.62 -6.80 -13.82
N ALA A 33 1.44 -6.76 -14.86
CA ALA A 33 2.13 -5.55 -15.34
C ALA A 33 1.19 -4.36 -15.64
N ASN A 34 -0.07 -4.62 -15.99
CA ASN A 34 -1.08 -3.58 -16.21
C ASN A 34 -1.57 -2.91 -14.90
N GLY A 35 -1.16 -3.43 -13.73
CA GLY A 35 -1.55 -2.97 -12.40
C GLY A 35 -2.85 -3.58 -11.87
N GLY A 36 -3.58 -4.35 -12.67
CA GLY A 36 -4.80 -5.04 -12.28
C GLY A 36 -4.54 -6.42 -11.65
N PRO A 37 -5.54 -7.01 -10.97
CA PRO A 37 -5.44 -8.36 -10.45
C PRO A 37 -5.11 -9.37 -11.54
N ALA A 38 -4.33 -10.40 -11.19
CA ALA A 38 -4.07 -11.50 -12.12
C ALA A 38 -5.36 -12.27 -12.42
N PRO A 39 -5.61 -12.65 -13.67
CA PRO A 39 -6.74 -13.50 -14.04
C PRO A 39 -6.59 -14.90 -13.43
N GLU A 40 -7.71 -15.60 -13.25
CA GLU A 40 -7.76 -16.95 -12.66
C GLU A 40 -6.83 -17.94 -13.34
N THR A 41 -6.70 -17.85 -14.66
CA THR A 41 -5.77 -18.72 -15.42
C THR A 41 -4.32 -18.63 -14.94
N ILE A 42 -3.87 -17.45 -14.49
CA ILE A 42 -2.52 -17.27 -13.94
C ILE A 42 -2.47 -17.77 -12.50
N THR A 43 -3.46 -17.43 -11.68
CA THR A 43 -3.49 -17.86 -10.28
C THR A 43 -3.63 -19.37 -10.15
N ASP A 44 -4.39 -20.03 -11.02
CA ASP A 44 -4.50 -21.48 -11.09
C ASP A 44 -3.17 -22.16 -11.45
N GLN A 45 -2.44 -21.60 -12.40
CA GLN A 45 -1.10 -22.11 -12.74
C GLN A 45 -0.13 -21.97 -11.56
N ILE A 46 -0.16 -20.85 -10.86
CA ILE A 46 0.64 -20.64 -9.63
C ILE A 46 0.26 -21.66 -8.57
N PHE A 47 -1.03 -21.87 -8.35
CA PHE A 47 -1.52 -22.85 -7.38
C PHE A 47 -1.06 -24.26 -7.75
N GLN A 48 -1.18 -24.68 -9.00
CA GLN A 48 -0.68 -25.98 -9.47
C GLN A 48 0.83 -26.13 -9.25
N CYS A 49 1.61 -25.09 -9.56
CA CYS A 49 3.04 -25.07 -9.28
C CYS A 49 3.31 -25.23 -7.76
N SER A 50 2.57 -24.54 -6.91
CA SER A 50 2.75 -24.61 -5.45
C SER A 50 2.51 -26.01 -4.92
N GLN A 51 1.55 -26.76 -5.47
CA GLN A 51 1.25 -28.15 -5.08
C GLN A 51 2.37 -29.13 -5.46
N SER A 52 3.19 -28.80 -6.44
CA SER A 52 4.31 -29.62 -6.90
C SER A 52 5.62 -29.36 -6.12
N LEU A 53 5.70 -28.29 -5.33
CA LEU A 53 6.90 -27.91 -4.59
C LEU A 53 7.23 -28.93 -3.49
N LYS A 54 8.46 -29.44 -3.53
CA LYS A 54 9.00 -30.34 -2.48
C LYS A 54 9.92 -29.62 -1.49
N SER A 55 10.40 -28.44 -1.86
CA SER A 55 11.26 -27.61 -1.04
C SER A 55 11.18 -26.16 -1.49
N TYR A 56 11.58 -25.25 -0.63
CA TYR A 56 11.76 -23.84 -0.95
C TYR A 56 13.13 -23.36 -0.48
N LYS A 57 13.64 -22.33 -1.13
CA LYS A 57 14.91 -21.72 -0.76
C LYS A 57 14.64 -20.53 0.16
N ILE A 58 15.49 -20.40 1.17
CA ILE A 58 15.52 -19.22 2.05
C ILE A 58 16.86 -18.53 1.91
N SER A 59 16.90 -17.25 2.16
CA SER A 59 18.11 -16.44 2.20
C SER A 59 18.39 -16.00 3.63
N ASN A 60 19.68 -16.02 4.03
CA ASN A 60 20.14 -15.47 5.31
C ASN A 60 20.54 -13.99 5.20
N ILE A 61 20.25 -13.34 4.06
CA ILE A 61 20.55 -11.92 3.88
C ILE A 61 19.66 -11.11 4.84
N LYS A 62 20.31 -10.23 5.61
CA LYS A 62 19.57 -9.32 6.49
C LYS A 62 18.79 -8.31 5.64
N ILE A 63 17.47 -8.32 5.79
CA ILE A 63 16.59 -7.35 5.15
C ILE A 63 16.82 -5.98 5.82
N PRO A 64 16.92 -4.87 5.06
CA PRO A 64 16.99 -3.53 5.61
C PRO A 64 15.70 -3.16 6.35
N ASP A 65 15.79 -2.11 7.15
CA ASP A 65 14.65 -1.52 7.83
C ASP A 65 13.68 -0.96 6.78
N LEU A 66 12.46 -1.48 6.74
CA LEU A 66 11.45 -1.12 5.72
C LEU A 66 10.88 0.30 5.91
N ASP A 67 11.13 0.93 7.06
CA ASP A 67 10.75 2.33 7.31
C ASP A 67 11.78 3.33 6.71
N LYS A 68 12.89 2.82 6.16
CA LYS A 68 13.93 3.64 5.52
C LYS A 68 13.85 3.56 4.00
N PHE A 69 13.37 4.62 3.39
CA PHE A 69 13.32 4.73 1.94
C PHE A 69 14.73 4.78 1.32
N GLY A 70 14.88 4.16 0.17
CA GLY A 70 16.12 4.17 -0.59
C GLY A 70 16.46 2.84 -1.26
N LEU A 71 17.60 2.82 -1.93
CA LEU A 71 18.11 1.66 -2.65
C LEU A 71 19.14 0.91 -1.79
N PHE A 72 18.92 -0.38 -1.62
CA PHE A 72 19.75 -1.27 -0.83
C PHE A 72 20.25 -2.43 -1.68
N SER A 73 21.55 -2.77 -1.55
CA SER A 73 22.13 -3.93 -2.21
C SER A 73 21.89 -5.19 -1.36
N LEU A 74 21.35 -6.23 -1.98
CA LEU A 74 21.12 -7.55 -1.36
C LEU A 74 21.84 -8.64 -2.15
N GLY A 75 23.16 -8.67 -2.05
CA GLY A 75 24.00 -9.56 -2.86
C GLY A 75 24.00 -9.15 -4.33
N GLU A 76 23.52 -10.02 -5.22
CA GLU A 76 23.39 -9.74 -6.66
C GLU A 76 22.08 -9.00 -7.04
N THR A 77 21.22 -8.73 -6.06
CA THR A 77 19.93 -8.08 -6.24
C THR A 77 19.92 -6.74 -5.54
N SER A 78 19.12 -5.81 -6.01
CA SER A 78 18.79 -4.55 -5.32
C SER A 78 17.35 -4.55 -4.83
N LEU A 79 17.15 -3.95 -3.66
CA LEU A 79 15.85 -3.67 -3.07
C LEU A 79 15.69 -2.16 -2.96
N GLU A 80 14.67 -1.61 -3.57
CA GLU A 80 14.28 -0.21 -3.39
C GLU A 80 13.05 -0.14 -2.50
N ILE A 81 13.16 0.61 -1.39
CA ILE A 81 12.05 0.91 -0.50
C ILE A 81 11.55 2.30 -0.86
N ILE A 82 10.31 2.39 -1.31
CA ILE A 82 9.72 3.61 -1.87
C ILE A 82 8.60 4.15 -1.00
N ASP A 83 8.40 5.47 -1.06
CA ASP A 83 7.30 6.16 -0.40
C ASP A 83 6.02 6.07 -1.25
N GLY A 84 5.18 5.09 -0.95
CA GLY A 84 3.89 4.93 -1.61
C GLY A 84 2.88 6.05 -1.32
N LEU A 85 3.01 6.76 -0.20
CA LEU A 85 2.12 7.87 0.18
C LEU A 85 2.28 9.04 -0.77
N LYS A 86 3.53 9.41 -1.07
CA LYS A 86 3.85 10.53 -1.96
C LYS A 86 3.25 10.33 -3.36
N ASP A 87 3.37 9.15 -3.92
CA ASP A 87 2.84 8.85 -5.24
C ASP A 87 1.31 8.89 -5.27
N TYR A 88 0.67 8.35 -4.25
CA TYR A 88 -0.78 8.38 -4.12
C TYR A 88 -1.29 9.81 -3.94
N SER A 89 -0.67 10.59 -3.07
CA SER A 89 -1.06 11.97 -2.81
C SER A 89 -0.92 12.85 -4.05
N ASN A 90 0.17 12.71 -4.79
CA ASN A 90 0.36 13.44 -6.05
C ASN A 90 -0.71 13.06 -7.09
N LEU A 91 -1.12 11.78 -7.12
CA LEU A 91 -2.23 11.37 -7.98
C LEU A 91 -3.54 12.03 -7.55
N MET A 92 -3.83 12.11 -6.25
CA MET A 92 -5.03 12.77 -5.75
C MET A 92 -5.07 14.26 -6.08
N GLU A 93 -3.95 14.97 -5.93
CA GLU A 93 -3.83 16.38 -6.33
C GLU A 93 -4.09 16.61 -7.84
N ASN A 94 -3.74 15.64 -8.67
CA ASN A 94 -4.02 15.75 -10.12
C ASN A 94 -5.48 15.44 -10.50
N ILE A 95 -6.23 14.76 -9.63
CA ILE A 95 -7.61 14.33 -9.88
C ILE A 95 -8.60 15.26 -9.21
N PHE A 96 -8.28 15.76 -8.02
CA PHE A 96 -9.17 16.55 -7.18
C PHE A 96 -8.58 17.94 -6.91
N ASP A 97 -9.45 18.94 -6.86
CA ASP A 97 -9.11 20.28 -6.35
C ASP A 97 -9.10 20.23 -4.80
N LEU A 98 -7.91 19.95 -4.24
CA LEU A 98 -7.76 19.80 -2.80
C LEU A 98 -7.96 21.14 -2.07
N ASP A 99 -7.68 22.26 -2.69
CA ASP A 99 -7.89 23.59 -2.09
C ASP A 99 -9.38 23.86 -1.93
N GLN A 100 -10.18 23.61 -2.96
CA GLN A 100 -11.65 23.77 -2.89
C GLN A 100 -12.28 22.84 -1.85
N ILE A 101 -11.81 21.57 -1.77
CA ILE A 101 -12.28 20.62 -0.76
C ILE A 101 -11.88 21.08 0.64
N SER A 102 -10.66 21.57 0.81
CA SER A 102 -10.16 22.09 2.09
C SER A 102 -11.01 23.27 2.58
N ASP A 103 -11.30 24.23 1.71
CA ASP A 103 -12.14 25.39 2.04
C ASP A 103 -13.54 24.98 2.47
N PHE A 104 -14.14 24.03 1.76
CA PHE A 104 -15.44 23.48 2.14
C PHE A 104 -15.41 22.82 3.52
N LEU A 105 -14.41 21.97 3.78
CA LEU A 105 -14.30 21.25 5.05
C LEU A 105 -14.02 22.19 6.23
N LYS A 106 -13.30 23.28 6.04
CA LYS A 106 -13.01 24.28 7.09
C LYS A 106 -14.20 25.12 7.50
N ASN A 107 -15.11 25.36 6.60
CA ASN A 107 -16.20 26.34 6.82
C ASN A 107 -17.55 25.69 7.14
N ASP A 108 -17.91 24.61 6.47
CA ASP A 108 -19.28 24.10 6.47
C ASP A 108 -19.41 22.63 6.86
N PHE A 109 -18.32 21.97 7.20
CA PHE A 109 -18.34 20.51 7.38
C PHE A 109 -17.50 20.04 8.56
N SER A 110 -17.99 19.05 9.28
CA SER A 110 -17.24 18.33 10.32
C SER A 110 -16.90 16.94 9.80
N LEU A 111 -15.60 16.59 9.79
CA LEU A 111 -15.13 15.30 9.32
C LEU A 111 -14.45 14.53 10.46
N ILE A 112 -14.88 13.29 10.65
CA ILE A 112 -14.22 12.32 11.50
C ILE A 112 -13.73 11.18 10.60
N PHE A 113 -12.44 10.89 10.65
CA PHE A 113 -11.84 9.79 9.92
C PHE A 113 -11.28 8.77 10.91
N ASP A 114 -11.85 7.56 10.90
CA ASP A 114 -11.37 6.44 11.69
C ASP A 114 -10.69 5.41 10.77
N ALA A 115 -9.39 5.26 10.92
CA ALA A 115 -8.62 4.29 10.16
C ALA A 115 -8.71 2.86 10.73
N MET A 116 -9.28 2.67 11.91
CA MET A 116 -9.41 1.39 12.61
C MET A 116 -8.07 0.62 12.72
N ASN A 117 -6.97 1.34 12.90
CA ASN A 117 -5.59 0.83 12.88
C ASN A 117 -5.20 0.15 11.56
N ALA A 118 -5.88 0.50 10.47
CA ALA A 118 -5.59 -0.04 9.14
C ALA A 118 -4.62 0.85 8.34
N VAL A 119 -4.20 0.37 7.19
CA VAL A 119 -3.21 1.00 6.31
C VAL A 119 -3.59 2.40 5.81
N THR A 120 -4.86 2.81 5.95
CA THR A 120 -5.35 4.12 5.48
C THR A 120 -4.99 5.29 6.39
N GLY A 121 -4.59 5.05 7.63
CA GLY A 121 -4.22 6.10 8.58
C GLY A 121 -3.16 7.08 8.07
N PRO A 122 -1.97 6.60 7.67
CA PRO A 122 -0.92 7.46 7.10
C PRO A 122 -1.37 8.24 5.86
N TYR A 123 -2.23 7.66 5.02
CA TYR A 123 -2.79 8.34 3.84
C TYR A 123 -3.71 9.49 4.23
N ALA A 124 -4.61 9.24 5.18
CA ALA A 124 -5.51 10.29 5.71
C ALA A 124 -4.71 11.45 6.33
N LYS A 125 -3.72 11.16 7.16
CA LYS A 125 -2.84 12.16 7.73
C LYS A 125 -2.13 12.99 6.65
N ASN A 126 -1.53 12.34 5.67
CA ASN A 126 -0.82 13.03 4.60
C ASN A 126 -1.74 13.94 3.77
N ILE A 127 -2.93 13.47 3.39
CA ILE A 127 -3.85 14.23 2.54
C ILE A 127 -4.56 15.32 3.36
N PHE A 128 -5.25 14.94 4.42
CA PHE A 128 -6.10 15.90 5.13
C PHE A 128 -5.32 16.87 6.01
N VAL A 129 -4.28 16.40 6.70
CA VAL A 129 -3.52 17.26 7.62
C VAL A 129 -2.40 17.99 6.90
N GLU A 130 -1.53 17.27 6.19
CA GLU A 130 -0.31 17.85 5.64
C GLU A 130 -0.59 18.67 4.37
N LYS A 131 -1.41 18.15 3.43
CA LYS A 131 -1.71 18.85 2.18
C LYS A 131 -2.85 19.85 2.30
N MET A 132 -3.96 19.47 2.94
CA MET A 132 -5.14 20.32 3.08
C MET A 132 -5.11 21.25 4.30
N GLY A 133 -4.22 21.00 5.27
CA GLY A 133 -4.10 21.84 6.47
C GLY A 133 -5.28 21.74 7.44
N LEU A 134 -5.93 20.58 7.53
CA LEU A 134 -7.15 20.37 8.34
C LEU A 134 -6.86 19.85 9.76
N ALA A 135 -5.66 20.10 10.30
CA ALA A 135 -5.25 19.56 11.61
C ALA A 135 -6.20 19.90 12.77
N ASN A 136 -6.87 21.06 12.70
CA ASN A 136 -7.80 21.52 13.73
C ASN A 136 -9.28 21.22 13.41
N ASP A 137 -9.60 20.84 12.18
CA ASP A 137 -10.95 20.70 11.66
C ASP A 137 -11.30 19.22 11.42
N LEU A 138 -10.34 18.34 11.62
CA LEU A 138 -10.46 16.91 11.39
C LEU A 138 -10.14 16.12 12.67
N SER A 139 -11.03 15.23 13.06
CA SER A 139 -10.72 14.22 14.09
C SER A 139 -10.17 12.95 13.42
N LEU A 140 -8.91 12.65 13.69
CA LEU A 140 -8.26 11.41 13.26
C LEU A 140 -8.19 10.44 14.44
N ILE A 141 -8.73 9.25 14.27
CA ILE A 141 -8.74 8.20 15.30
C ILE A 141 -8.20 6.88 14.75
N HIS A 142 -7.60 6.09 15.63
CA HIS A 142 -7.00 4.77 15.34
C HIS A 142 -6.05 4.80 14.12
N ILE A 143 -5.13 5.76 14.10
CA ILE A 143 -4.13 5.95 13.04
C ILE A 143 -2.80 5.32 13.44
#